data_a9514a969c9f2e324fecb1edbeb6f996
#
_entry.id   a9514a969c9f2e324fecb1edbeb6f996
#
_cell.length_a   1.000
_cell.length_b   1.000
_cell.length_c   1.000
_cell.angle_alpha   90.00
_cell.angle_beta   90.00
_cell.angle_gamma   90.00
#
_symmetry.space_group_name_H-M   'P 1'
#
loop_
_entity.id
_entity.type
_entity.pdbx_description
1 polymer ?
#
loop_
_entity_poly.entity_id
_entity_poly.type
_entity_poly.pdbx_seq_one_letter_code
_entity_poly.pdbx_strand_id
1 'polypeptide(L)'
;LFKNYKHQKKIKLIFTSEHLSEECIQNLIKIFPESEIIGEYGMAETGIIAYSMDIQDEYKVIWSDFIIQNIDEKILISEIANKHFPLINYCPDDQIILNDKTKNENSIFSFSNIKGKERPFIDLKFDDNTDQKISLIIFDHLFKNIETIFSVQYFINSIEDKLIIIFSGNSKIENLISVINNYFKKKILNIELMKIQYPIKTKAGKFKTILDEKDFSNIKLSS
;
A
#
# COMPACT_ATOMS: atom_id res chain seq x y z
N LEU A 1 -10.75 6.35 -20.08
CA LEU A 1 -10.15 6.39 -21.43
C LEU A 1 -10.24 5.04 -22.16
N PHE A 2 -10.28 3.88 -21.49
CA PHE A 2 -10.20 2.54 -22.11
C PHE A 2 -11.47 1.69 -22.00
N LYS A 3 -12.64 2.27 -21.67
CA LYS A 3 -13.90 1.52 -21.40
C LYS A 3 -14.34 0.53 -22.48
N ASN A 4 -13.90 0.69 -23.72
CA ASN A 4 -14.30 -0.18 -24.86
C ASN A 4 -13.08 -0.72 -25.64
N TYR A 5 -11.88 -0.60 -25.12
CA TYR A 5 -10.68 -1.09 -25.81
C TYR A 5 -10.43 -2.55 -25.42
N LYS A 6 -10.29 -3.42 -26.42
CA LYS A 6 -9.84 -4.80 -26.25
C LYS A 6 -8.59 -5.00 -27.08
N HIS A 7 -7.51 -5.43 -26.46
CA HIS A 7 -6.28 -5.78 -27.15
C HIS A 7 -6.44 -7.19 -27.75
N GLN A 8 -6.18 -7.32 -29.05
CA GLN A 8 -6.39 -8.60 -29.77
C GLN A 8 -5.16 -9.49 -29.81
N LYS A 9 -3.99 -9.03 -29.33
CA LYS A 9 -2.76 -9.83 -29.34
C LYS A 9 -2.50 -10.40 -27.96
N LYS A 10 -2.06 -11.65 -27.90
CA LYS A 10 -1.54 -12.25 -26.66
C LYS A 10 -0.25 -11.54 -26.28
N ILE A 11 -0.25 -10.92 -25.11
CA ILE A 11 0.93 -10.26 -24.52
C ILE A 11 1.14 -10.78 -23.10
N LYS A 12 2.34 -10.61 -22.58
CA LYS A 12 2.65 -10.84 -21.17
C LYS A 12 2.72 -9.50 -20.48
N LEU A 13 1.91 -9.33 -19.44
CA LEU A 13 1.89 -8.16 -18.56
C LEU A 13 2.60 -8.56 -17.28
N ILE A 14 3.71 -7.91 -16.96
CA ILE A 14 4.48 -8.17 -15.74
C ILE A 14 4.27 -7.00 -14.80
N PHE A 15 3.77 -7.28 -13.61
CA PHE A 15 3.55 -6.30 -12.56
C PHE A 15 4.55 -6.51 -11.43
N THR A 16 5.25 -5.44 -11.10
CA THR A 16 6.25 -5.41 -10.04
C THR A 16 6.14 -4.12 -9.24
N SER A 17 6.65 -4.12 -8.02
CA SER A 17 6.77 -2.97 -7.11
C SER A 17 5.49 -2.46 -6.45
N GLU A 18 4.32 -2.72 -7.01
CA GLU A 18 3.04 -2.24 -6.46
C GLU A 18 2.02 -3.39 -6.42
N HIS A 19 1.20 -3.38 -5.38
CA HIS A 19 0.10 -4.32 -5.27
C HIS A 19 -1.06 -3.91 -6.18
N LEU A 20 -1.53 -4.84 -7.01
CA LEU A 20 -2.72 -4.64 -7.82
C LEU A 20 -3.98 -4.96 -7.01
N SER A 21 -4.93 -4.02 -6.97
CA SER A 21 -6.25 -4.31 -6.41
C SER A 21 -7.00 -5.30 -7.32
N GLU A 22 -7.91 -6.09 -6.72
CA GLU A 22 -8.76 -7.02 -7.46
C GLU A 22 -9.50 -6.33 -8.62
N GLU A 23 -10.02 -5.11 -8.40
CA GLU A 23 -10.68 -4.32 -9.44
C GLU A 23 -9.72 -4.01 -10.60
N CYS A 24 -8.46 -3.68 -10.30
CA CYS A 24 -7.45 -3.43 -11.33
C CYS A 24 -7.18 -4.69 -12.15
N ILE A 25 -7.02 -5.84 -11.49
CA ILE A 25 -6.82 -7.14 -12.15
C ILE A 25 -8.00 -7.46 -13.07
N GLN A 26 -9.23 -7.33 -12.59
CA GLN A 26 -10.43 -7.57 -13.39
C GLN A 26 -10.56 -6.62 -14.59
N ASN A 27 -10.15 -5.37 -14.45
CA ASN A 27 -10.13 -4.43 -15.57
C ASN A 27 -9.05 -4.79 -16.59
N LEU A 28 -7.88 -5.25 -16.15
CA LEU A 28 -6.82 -5.72 -17.04
C LEU A 28 -7.25 -6.95 -17.84
N ILE A 29 -7.90 -7.93 -17.21
CA ILE A 29 -8.44 -9.12 -17.88
C ILE A 29 -9.49 -8.71 -18.93
N LYS A 30 -10.33 -7.72 -18.65
CA LYS A 30 -11.30 -7.22 -19.64
C LYS A 30 -10.66 -6.55 -20.85
N ILE A 31 -9.56 -5.81 -20.62
CA ILE A 31 -8.83 -5.09 -21.69
C ILE A 31 -7.94 -6.03 -22.49
N PHE A 32 -7.32 -7.01 -21.80
CA PHE A 32 -6.35 -7.96 -22.36
C PHE A 32 -6.78 -9.41 -22.12
N PRO A 33 -7.89 -9.88 -22.69
CA PRO A 33 -8.52 -11.15 -22.31
C PRO A 33 -7.68 -12.40 -22.60
N GLU A 34 -6.73 -12.31 -23.53
CA GLU A 34 -5.85 -13.45 -23.90
C GLU A 34 -4.41 -13.30 -23.37
N SER A 35 -4.18 -12.32 -22.50
CA SER A 35 -2.84 -12.01 -22.00
C SER A 35 -2.57 -12.73 -20.70
N GLU A 36 -1.32 -13.12 -20.49
CA GLU A 36 -0.83 -13.63 -19.23
C GLU A 36 -0.47 -12.45 -18.33
N ILE A 37 -1.00 -12.45 -17.11
CA ILE A 37 -0.72 -11.42 -16.11
C ILE A 37 0.17 -12.05 -15.05
N ILE A 38 1.44 -11.66 -15.02
CA ILE A 38 2.46 -12.19 -14.14
C ILE A 38 2.68 -11.20 -13.00
N GLY A 39 2.67 -11.69 -11.77
CA GLY A 39 3.01 -10.90 -10.59
C GLY A 39 4.46 -11.18 -10.17
N GLU A 40 5.20 -10.13 -9.82
CA GLU A 40 6.52 -10.23 -9.20
C GLU A 40 6.49 -9.54 -7.84
N TYR A 41 6.98 -10.24 -6.82
CA TYR A 41 7.24 -9.68 -5.51
C TYR A 41 8.73 -9.51 -5.31
N GLY A 42 9.12 -8.30 -5.00
CA GLY A 42 10.51 -7.94 -4.77
C GLY A 42 10.66 -6.51 -4.26
N MET A 43 11.87 -6.14 -3.95
CA MET A 43 12.20 -4.81 -3.47
C MET A 43 13.59 -4.39 -3.97
N ALA A 44 13.90 -3.10 -3.82
CA ALA A 44 15.17 -2.56 -4.32
C ALA A 44 16.39 -3.22 -3.69
N GLU A 45 16.26 -3.66 -2.44
CA GLU A 45 17.31 -4.26 -1.63
C GLU A 45 17.64 -5.70 -2.05
N THR A 46 16.64 -6.43 -2.57
CA THR A 46 16.75 -7.88 -2.85
C THR A 46 16.57 -8.24 -4.32
N GLY A 47 15.99 -7.36 -5.13
CA GLY A 47 15.46 -7.75 -6.44
C GLY A 47 14.19 -8.59 -6.30
N ILE A 48 13.93 -9.50 -7.23
CA ILE A 48 12.74 -10.33 -7.27
C ILE A 48 12.90 -11.50 -6.30
N ILE A 49 11.98 -11.65 -5.36
CA ILE A 49 11.98 -12.68 -4.31
C ILE A 49 11.03 -13.82 -4.68
N ALA A 50 9.87 -13.48 -5.24
CA ALA A 50 8.83 -14.45 -5.61
C ALA A 50 8.09 -13.97 -6.87
N TYR A 51 7.47 -14.92 -7.57
CA TYR A 51 6.69 -14.64 -8.76
C TYR A 51 5.43 -15.52 -8.82
N SER A 52 4.40 -15.01 -9.49
CA SER A 52 3.20 -15.75 -9.87
C SER A 52 3.11 -15.78 -11.39
N MET A 53 2.93 -16.95 -11.99
CA MET A 53 2.79 -17.09 -13.45
C MET A 53 1.42 -16.64 -13.96
N ASP A 54 0.42 -16.65 -13.11
CA ASP A 54 -0.86 -15.97 -13.27
C ASP A 54 -1.12 -15.21 -11.96
N ILE A 55 -1.45 -13.94 -12.04
CA ILE A 55 -1.66 -13.07 -10.87
C ILE A 55 -2.79 -13.54 -9.96
N GLN A 56 -3.64 -14.43 -10.44
CA GLN A 56 -4.67 -15.12 -9.65
C GLN A 56 -4.15 -16.37 -8.94
N ASP A 57 -2.96 -16.84 -9.29
CA ASP A 57 -2.31 -17.99 -8.67
C ASP A 57 -1.45 -17.55 -7.47
N GLU A 58 -0.93 -18.56 -6.76
CA GLU A 58 0.01 -18.34 -5.67
C GLU A 58 1.36 -17.82 -6.18
N TYR A 59 1.99 -16.99 -5.38
CA TYR A 59 3.38 -16.58 -5.56
C TYR A 59 4.31 -17.71 -5.11
N LYS A 60 5.30 -18.03 -5.96
CA LYS A 60 6.35 -19.03 -5.70
C LYS A 60 7.64 -18.32 -5.36
N VAL A 61 8.20 -18.64 -4.21
CA VAL A 61 9.48 -18.08 -3.76
C VAL A 61 10.61 -18.65 -4.62
N ILE A 62 11.58 -17.82 -4.97
CA ILE A 62 12.83 -18.25 -5.60
C ILE A 62 13.73 -18.84 -4.49
N TRP A 63 13.41 -20.06 -4.07
CA TRP A 63 14.04 -20.72 -2.92
C TRP A 63 15.52 -21.03 -3.11
N SER A 64 16.04 -21.00 -4.34
CA SER A 64 17.49 -21.09 -4.59
C SER A 64 18.24 -19.86 -4.08
N ASP A 65 17.54 -18.73 -3.95
CA ASP A 65 18.14 -17.43 -3.67
C ASP A 65 17.68 -16.87 -2.32
N PHE A 66 16.46 -17.26 -1.88
CA PHE A 66 15.82 -16.69 -0.71
C PHE A 66 15.21 -17.74 0.21
N ILE A 67 15.28 -17.47 1.50
CA ILE A 67 14.51 -18.15 2.55
C ILE A 67 13.55 -17.12 3.12
N ILE A 68 12.24 -17.40 3.11
CA ILE A 68 11.24 -16.60 3.77
C ILE A 68 10.71 -17.37 4.98
N GLN A 69 10.66 -16.70 6.12
CA GLN A 69 10.12 -17.23 7.37
C GLN A 69 8.96 -16.35 7.85
N ASN A 70 7.98 -16.97 8.51
CA ASN A 70 6.93 -16.25 9.22
C ASN A 70 7.15 -16.42 10.72
N ILE A 71 7.46 -15.33 11.40
CA ILE A 71 7.69 -15.30 12.86
C ILE A 71 6.84 -14.17 13.44
N ASP A 72 5.93 -14.52 14.35
CA ASP A 72 5.03 -13.54 15.00
C ASP A 72 4.29 -12.64 13.99
N GLU A 73 3.74 -13.25 12.94
CA GLU A 73 3.02 -12.59 11.85
C GLU A 73 3.87 -11.65 10.98
N LYS A 74 5.18 -11.62 11.20
CA LYS A 74 6.13 -10.89 10.38
C LYS A 74 6.87 -11.80 9.44
N ILE A 75 7.07 -11.36 8.20
CA ILE A 75 7.94 -12.07 7.28
C ILE A 75 9.38 -11.63 7.49
N LEU A 76 10.27 -12.60 7.56
CA LEU A 76 11.70 -12.41 7.58
C LEU A 76 12.31 -13.03 6.33
N ILE A 77 13.10 -12.26 5.61
CA ILE A 77 13.72 -12.67 4.34
C ILE A 77 15.22 -12.79 4.54
N SER A 78 15.78 -13.93 4.18
CA SER A 78 17.22 -14.14 4.10
C SER A 78 17.62 -14.47 2.67
N GLU A 79 18.57 -13.70 2.15
CA GLU A 79 19.15 -13.88 0.83
C GLU A 79 20.36 -14.79 0.93
N ILE A 80 20.35 -15.94 0.26
CA ILE A 80 21.41 -16.94 0.31
C ILE A 80 22.32 -16.91 -0.93
N ALA A 81 21.85 -16.32 -2.02
CA ALA A 81 22.62 -16.24 -3.28
C ALA A 81 23.68 -15.13 -3.26
N ASN A 82 23.41 -14.04 -2.54
CA ASN A 82 24.33 -12.90 -2.45
C ASN A 82 25.47 -13.17 -1.46
N LYS A 83 26.65 -13.46 -1.98
CA LYS A 83 27.82 -13.78 -1.14
C LYS A 83 28.55 -12.56 -0.59
N HIS A 84 28.31 -11.39 -1.17
CA HIS A 84 29.07 -10.18 -0.82
C HIS A 84 28.35 -9.34 0.24
N PHE A 85 27.04 -9.26 0.16
CA PHE A 85 26.24 -8.48 1.11
C PHE A 85 24.87 -9.16 1.33
N PRO A 86 24.84 -10.35 1.96
CA PRO A 86 23.58 -11.06 2.16
C PRO A 86 22.71 -10.32 3.19
N LEU A 87 21.42 -10.19 2.88
CA LEU A 87 20.41 -9.80 3.86
C LEU A 87 20.06 -11.05 4.68
N ILE A 88 20.11 -10.93 6.01
CA ILE A 88 19.75 -12.02 6.92
C ILE A 88 18.63 -11.54 7.84
N ASN A 89 17.53 -12.27 7.89
CA ASN A 89 16.35 -11.94 8.70
C ASN A 89 15.84 -10.50 8.47
N TYR A 90 15.94 -10.04 7.24
CA TYR A 90 15.42 -8.73 6.87
C TYR A 90 13.89 -8.71 6.95
N CYS A 91 13.34 -7.76 7.71
CA CYS A 91 11.91 -7.56 7.84
C CYS A 91 11.48 -6.37 6.96
N PRO A 92 10.78 -6.59 5.84
CA PRO A 92 10.38 -5.51 4.92
C PRO A 92 9.15 -4.72 5.37
N ASP A 93 8.53 -5.09 6.50
CA ASP A 93 7.22 -4.60 6.95
C ASP A 93 6.06 -4.88 5.98
N ASP A 94 6.28 -5.72 4.99
CA ASP A 94 5.23 -6.19 4.11
C ASP A 94 4.47 -7.36 4.74
N GLN A 95 3.17 -7.42 4.49
CA GLN A 95 2.34 -8.56 4.86
C GLN A 95 2.02 -9.42 3.65
N ILE A 96 2.15 -10.73 3.82
CA ILE A 96 1.71 -11.72 2.83
C ILE A 96 0.53 -12.52 3.36
N ILE A 97 -0.29 -13.04 2.45
CA ILE A 97 -1.37 -13.96 2.79
C ILE A 97 -0.85 -15.37 2.57
N LEU A 98 -0.66 -16.10 3.67
CA LEU A 98 -0.28 -17.50 3.61
C LEU A 98 -1.45 -18.36 3.15
N ASN A 99 -1.18 -19.37 2.34
CA ASN A 99 -2.14 -20.42 2.03
C ASN A 99 -2.24 -21.40 3.20
N ASP A 100 -3.32 -22.17 3.26
CA ASP A 100 -3.60 -23.06 4.40
C ASP A 100 -2.52 -24.14 4.61
N LYS A 101 -1.79 -24.48 3.55
CA LYS A 101 -0.69 -25.44 3.61
C LYS A 101 0.57 -24.89 4.28
N THR A 102 0.81 -23.60 4.15
CA THR A 102 2.06 -22.95 4.61
C THR A 102 1.92 -22.22 5.95
N LYS A 103 0.70 -22.09 6.48
CA LYS A 103 0.46 -21.37 7.76
C LYS A 103 1.23 -21.91 8.95
N ASN A 104 1.53 -23.22 8.95
CA ASN A 104 2.21 -23.91 10.06
C ASN A 104 3.67 -24.23 9.76
N GLU A 105 4.21 -23.76 8.64
CA GLU A 105 5.60 -24.02 8.24
C GLU A 105 6.50 -22.85 8.66
N ASN A 106 7.67 -23.17 9.19
CA ASN A 106 8.68 -22.17 9.53
C ASN A 106 9.30 -21.50 8.30
N SER A 107 9.28 -22.20 7.14
CA SER A 107 9.81 -21.71 5.88
C SER A 107 8.69 -21.65 4.85
N ILE A 108 8.58 -20.51 4.18
CA ILE A 108 7.52 -20.23 3.21
C ILE A 108 8.09 -20.42 1.82
N PHE A 109 7.57 -21.40 1.07
CA PHE A 109 7.92 -21.65 -0.33
C PHE A 109 6.94 -21.05 -1.32
N SER A 110 5.70 -20.80 -0.86
CA SER A 110 4.66 -20.12 -1.63
C SER A 110 3.67 -19.40 -0.71
N PHE A 111 3.00 -18.40 -1.24
CA PHE A 111 1.95 -17.65 -0.54
C PHE A 111 0.88 -17.19 -1.53
N SER A 112 -0.35 -17.00 -1.04
CA SER A 112 -1.48 -16.73 -1.93
C SER A 112 -1.53 -15.29 -2.45
N ASN A 113 -1.09 -14.31 -1.65
CA ASN A 113 -1.14 -12.91 -2.08
C ASN A 113 -0.25 -12.01 -1.22
N ILE A 114 -0.06 -10.78 -1.67
CA ILE A 114 0.67 -9.72 -0.98
C ILE A 114 -0.35 -8.69 -0.53
N LYS A 115 -0.38 -8.38 0.77
CA LYS A 115 -1.18 -7.26 1.30
C LYS A 115 -0.47 -5.90 1.18
N GLY A 116 0.85 -5.93 0.90
CA GLY A 116 1.70 -4.76 0.98
C GLY A 116 1.99 -4.33 2.42
N LYS A 117 2.45 -3.10 2.60
CA LYS A 117 2.76 -2.55 3.92
C LYS A 117 1.51 -2.35 4.74
N GLU A 118 1.56 -2.76 6.00
CA GLU A 118 0.49 -2.49 6.94
C GLU A 118 0.31 -0.97 7.10
N ARG A 119 -0.94 -0.53 6.96
CA ARG A 119 -1.30 0.84 7.28
C ARG A 119 -1.71 0.92 8.74
N PRO A 120 -1.23 1.91 9.49
CA PRO A 120 -1.63 2.08 10.88
C PRO A 120 -3.15 2.30 11.00
N PHE A 121 -3.66 1.87 12.15
CA PHE A 121 -5.03 2.15 12.53
C PHE A 121 -5.08 3.42 13.38
N ILE A 122 -6.19 4.12 13.29
CA ILE A 122 -6.51 5.26 14.13
C ILE A 122 -7.92 5.13 14.66
N ASP A 123 -8.16 5.58 15.88
CA ASP A 123 -9.48 5.67 16.46
C ASP A 123 -10.14 6.98 16.03
N LEU A 124 -11.17 6.87 15.19
CA LEU A 124 -11.95 8.01 14.72
C LEU A 124 -13.13 8.27 15.65
N LYS A 125 -13.30 9.53 16.05
CA LYS A 125 -14.39 10.00 16.89
C LYS A 125 -15.47 10.65 16.03
N PHE A 126 -16.71 10.24 16.21
CA PHE A 126 -17.85 10.74 15.45
C PHE A 126 -18.74 11.65 16.27
N ASP A 127 -19.54 12.47 15.59
CA ASP A 127 -20.48 13.42 16.19
C ASP A 127 -21.64 12.77 16.95
N ASP A 128 -21.88 11.48 16.77
CA ASP A 128 -22.84 10.68 17.54
C ASP A 128 -22.22 10.02 18.79
N ASN A 129 -21.03 10.44 19.22
CA ASN A 129 -20.26 9.91 20.35
C ASN A 129 -19.85 8.43 20.18
N THR A 130 -19.75 7.94 18.96
CA THR A 130 -19.17 6.62 18.68
C THR A 130 -17.72 6.75 18.25
N ASP A 131 -16.89 5.76 18.63
CA ASP A 131 -15.52 5.64 18.18
C ASP A 131 -15.38 4.39 17.29
N GLN A 132 -14.58 4.50 16.23
CA GLN A 132 -14.27 3.35 15.37
C GLN A 132 -12.79 3.30 15.06
N LYS A 133 -12.19 2.12 15.20
CA LYS A 133 -10.81 1.87 14.81
C LYS A 133 -10.74 1.61 13.31
N ILE A 134 -10.13 2.53 12.57
CA ILE A 134 -10.11 2.55 11.10
C ILE A 134 -8.67 2.48 10.61
N SER A 135 -8.41 1.61 9.62
CA SER A 135 -7.14 1.61 8.90
C SER A 135 -7.04 2.81 7.95
N LEU A 136 -5.88 3.45 7.88
CA LEU A 136 -5.63 4.57 6.95
C LEU A 136 -5.82 4.20 5.48
N ILE A 137 -5.79 2.91 5.13
CA ILE A 137 -6.05 2.42 3.78
C ILE A 137 -7.42 2.86 3.25
N ILE A 138 -8.40 3.09 4.13
CA ILE A 138 -9.73 3.57 3.74
C ILE A 138 -9.63 4.95 3.11
N PHE A 139 -8.81 5.84 3.65
CA PHE A 139 -8.60 7.16 3.07
C PHE A 139 -7.83 7.09 1.75
N ASP A 140 -6.86 6.18 1.61
CA ASP A 140 -6.19 5.93 0.34
C ASP A 140 -7.24 5.55 -0.74
N HIS A 141 -8.18 4.67 -0.42
CA HIS A 141 -9.27 4.28 -1.33
C HIS A 141 -10.24 5.43 -1.64
N LEU A 142 -10.61 6.22 -0.63
CA LEU A 142 -11.51 7.36 -0.81
C LEU A 142 -10.94 8.42 -1.76
N PHE A 143 -9.64 8.68 -1.66
CA PHE A 143 -8.99 9.75 -2.42
C PHE A 143 -8.43 9.30 -3.78
N LYS A 144 -8.23 7.99 -3.98
CA LYS A 144 -7.67 7.43 -5.21
C LYS A 144 -8.42 7.84 -6.48
N ASN A 145 -9.74 7.99 -6.38
CA ASN A 145 -10.60 8.31 -7.53
C ASN A 145 -10.86 9.81 -7.71
N ILE A 146 -10.22 10.67 -6.91
CA ILE A 146 -10.35 12.12 -7.02
C ILE A 146 -9.22 12.66 -7.89
N GLU A 147 -9.49 12.87 -9.18
CA GLU A 147 -8.49 13.30 -10.19
C GLU A 147 -7.75 14.58 -9.83
N THR A 148 -8.32 15.41 -8.96
CA THR A 148 -7.74 16.68 -8.52
C THR A 148 -6.80 16.55 -7.32
N ILE A 149 -6.59 15.36 -6.79
CA ILE A 149 -5.61 15.04 -5.75
C ILE A 149 -4.40 14.38 -6.41
N PHE A 150 -3.21 14.90 -6.15
CA PHE A 150 -1.96 14.36 -6.69
C PHE A 150 -1.21 13.50 -5.68
N SER A 151 -1.35 13.79 -4.39
CA SER A 151 -0.75 13.00 -3.32
C SER A 151 -1.53 13.15 -2.02
N VAL A 152 -1.47 12.10 -1.20
CA VAL A 152 -2.01 12.11 0.16
C VAL A 152 -0.97 11.54 1.12
N GLN A 153 -0.78 12.22 2.24
CA GLN A 153 0.12 11.83 3.33
C GLN A 153 -0.63 11.98 4.65
N TYR A 154 -0.19 11.25 5.65
CA TYR A 154 -0.88 11.21 6.95
C TYR A 154 0.09 11.54 8.06
N PHE A 155 -0.37 12.31 9.03
CA PHE A 155 0.31 12.51 10.30
C PHE A 155 -0.66 12.18 11.44
N ILE A 156 -0.27 11.27 12.32
CA ILE A 156 -1.03 10.89 13.50
C ILE A 156 -0.47 11.67 14.66
N ASN A 157 -1.21 12.69 15.11
CA ASN A 157 -0.87 13.46 16.30
C ASN A 157 -1.39 12.73 17.53
N SER A 158 -0.53 11.93 18.16
CA SER A 158 -0.90 11.14 19.35
C SER A 158 -1.18 12.01 20.58
N ILE A 159 -0.67 13.24 20.64
CA ILE A 159 -0.89 14.16 21.76
C ILE A 159 -2.31 14.72 21.73
N GLU A 160 -2.76 15.14 20.55
CA GLU A 160 -4.10 15.71 20.33
C GLU A 160 -5.14 14.66 19.93
N ASP A 161 -4.73 13.39 19.82
CA ASP A 161 -5.57 12.29 19.32
C ASP A 161 -6.26 12.64 18.00
N LYS A 162 -5.49 13.12 17.04
CA LYS A 162 -5.96 13.67 15.78
C LYS A 162 -5.25 13.07 14.56
N LEU A 163 -6.01 12.77 13.51
CA LEU A 163 -5.48 12.46 12.19
C LEU A 163 -5.39 13.73 11.35
N ILE A 164 -4.20 14.06 10.88
CA ILE A 164 -4.01 15.14 9.92
C ILE A 164 -3.76 14.52 8.54
N ILE A 165 -4.68 14.75 7.62
CA ILE A 165 -4.60 14.29 6.23
C ILE A 165 -4.03 15.44 5.40
N ILE A 166 -2.83 15.24 4.88
CA ILE A 166 -2.07 16.25 4.15
C ILE A 166 -2.14 15.88 2.67
N PHE A 167 -2.59 16.80 1.84
CA PHE A 167 -2.75 16.52 0.41
C PHE A 167 -2.18 17.62 -0.47
N SER A 168 -1.75 17.26 -1.68
CA SER A 168 -1.43 18.18 -2.75
C SER A 168 -2.41 18.00 -3.90
N GLY A 169 -2.65 19.08 -4.65
CA GLY A 169 -3.56 19.04 -5.80
C GLY A 169 -4.48 20.27 -5.87
N ASN A 170 -5.49 20.18 -6.73
CA ASN A 170 -6.43 21.26 -7.00
C ASN A 170 -7.74 21.17 -6.23
N SER A 171 -7.92 20.10 -5.43
CA SER A 171 -9.12 19.94 -4.60
C SER A 171 -9.23 21.04 -3.55
N LYS A 172 -10.48 21.41 -3.22
CA LYS A 172 -10.80 22.24 -2.06
C LYS A 172 -11.01 21.35 -0.84
N ILE A 173 -10.63 21.86 0.34
CA ILE A 173 -10.76 21.14 1.62
C ILE A 173 -12.21 20.73 1.88
N GLU A 174 -13.16 21.62 1.60
CA GLU A 174 -14.60 21.40 1.84
C GLU A 174 -15.12 20.19 1.04
N ASN A 175 -14.63 20.02 -0.19
CA ASN A 175 -15.03 18.89 -1.02
C ASN A 175 -14.55 17.56 -0.43
N LEU A 176 -13.32 17.53 0.09
CA LEU A 176 -12.74 16.32 0.69
C LEU A 176 -13.43 15.98 2.01
N ILE A 177 -13.75 16.97 2.84
CA ILE A 177 -14.57 16.77 4.04
C ILE A 177 -15.92 16.17 3.67
N SER A 178 -16.56 16.67 2.62
CA SER A 178 -17.85 16.14 2.15
C SER A 178 -17.74 14.68 1.69
N VAL A 179 -16.67 14.31 0.97
CA VAL A 179 -16.42 12.92 0.55
C VAL A 179 -16.27 12.01 1.77
N ILE A 180 -15.46 12.42 2.74
CA ILE A 180 -15.24 11.66 3.98
C ILE A 180 -16.56 11.48 4.74
N ASN A 181 -17.27 12.56 5.01
CA ASN A 181 -18.54 12.52 5.77
C ASN A 181 -19.60 11.69 5.06
N ASN A 182 -19.69 11.76 3.74
CA ASN A 182 -20.62 10.95 2.94
C ASN A 182 -20.31 9.46 3.01
N TYR A 183 -19.02 9.09 3.02
CA TYR A 183 -18.61 7.69 3.15
C TYR A 183 -19.00 7.13 4.51
N PHE A 184 -18.67 7.82 5.59
CA PHE A 184 -18.97 7.37 6.96
C PHE A 184 -20.42 7.62 7.38
N LYS A 185 -21.18 8.42 6.61
CA LYS A 185 -22.54 8.88 6.91
C LYS A 185 -22.63 9.60 8.28
N LYS A 186 -21.51 10.14 8.75
CA LYS A 186 -21.32 10.81 10.03
C LYS A 186 -20.21 11.84 9.89
N LYS A 187 -20.18 12.82 10.76
CA LYS A 187 -19.09 13.79 10.86
C LYS A 187 -18.00 13.25 11.77
N ILE A 188 -16.76 13.28 11.30
CA ILE A 188 -15.61 12.91 12.11
C ILE A 188 -15.09 14.16 12.83
N LEU A 189 -14.83 14.04 14.12
CA LEU A 189 -14.44 15.15 14.98
C LEU A 189 -12.91 15.34 15.07
N ASN A 190 -12.15 14.27 14.94
CA ASN A 190 -10.70 14.26 15.13
C ASN A 190 -9.90 14.09 13.82
N ILE A 191 -10.44 14.60 12.71
CA ILE A 191 -9.71 14.72 11.43
C ILE A 191 -9.49 16.18 11.09
N GLU A 192 -8.29 16.47 10.60
CA GLU A 192 -7.94 17.77 10.03
C GLU A 192 -7.38 17.55 8.60
N LEU A 193 -7.74 18.41 7.66
CA LEU A 193 -7.20 18.40 6.32
C LEU A 193 -6.26 19.60 6.11
N MET A 194 -5.07 19.30 5.60
CA MET A 194 -4.06 20.31 5.31
C MET A 194 -3.65 20.22 3.83
N LYS A 195 -3.74 21.34 3.13
CA LYS A 195 -3.29 21.43 1.74
C LYS A 195 -1.85 21.92 1.68
N ILE A 196 -1.02 21.23 0.91
CA ILE A 196 0.38 21.62 0.63
C ILE A 196 0.61 21.71 -0.88
N GLN A 197 1.64 22.42 -1.28
CA GLN A 197 1.99 22.56 -2.69
C GLN A 197 2.66 21.29 -3.24
N TYR A 198 3.62 20.74 -2.49
CA TYR A 198 4.39 19.54 -2.86
C TYR A 198 4.43 18.55 -1.72
N PRO A 199 4.35 17.23 -2.03
CA PRO A 199 4.42 16.20 -1.00
C PRO A 199 5.80 16.15 -0.34
N ILE A 200 5.81 15.79 0.94
CA ILE A 200 7.04 15.55 1.69
C ILE A 200 7.69 14.26 1.18
N LYS A 201 8.99 14.35 0.93
CA LYS A 201 9.81 13.21 0.48
C LYS A 201 10.93 12.96 1.47
N THR A 202 11.41 11.72 1.52
CA THR A 202 12.63 11.37 2.24
C THR A 202 13.84 12.08 1.63
N LYS A 203 14.98 12.10 2.33
CA LYS A 203 16.25 12.64 1.78
C LYS A 203 16.66 11.97 0.46
N ALA A 204 16.27 10.71 0.25
CA ALA A 204 16.50 9.96 -0.99
C ALA A 204 15.44 10.25 -2.09
N GLY A 205 14.52 11.21 -1.87
CA GLY A 205 13.49 11.57 -2.83
C GLY A 205 12.28 10.64 -2.87
N LYS A 206 12.22 9.59 -2.04
CA LYS A 206 11.09 8.65 -1.97
C LYS A 206 9.89 9.32 -1.30
N PHE A 207 8.70 9.03 -1.81
CA PHE A 207 7.43 9.46 -1.23
C PHE A 207 7.23 8.82 0.16
N LYS A 208 6.81 9.63 1.14
CA LYS A 208 6.57 9.17 2.51
C LYS A 208 5.09 9.29 2.83
N THR A 209 4.40 8.18 2.92
CA THR A 209 2.95 8.16 3.15
C THR A 209 2.59 8.57 4.58
N ILE A 210 3.34 8.07 5.57
CA ILE A 210 3.15 8.40 6.98
C ILE A 210 4.29 9.33 7.39
N LEU A 211 3.95 10.51 7.89
CA LEU A 211 4.92 11.51 8.35
C LEU A 211 5.19 11.33 9.85
N ASP A 212 6.41 11.57 10.26
CA ASP A 212 6.77 11.71 11.67
C ASP A 212 6.67 13.18 12.14
N GLU A 213 6.87 13.40 13.44
CA GLU A 213 6.78 14.74 14.05
C GLU A 213 7.75 15.73 13.42
N LYS A 214 8.95 15.28 13.04
CA LYS A 214 9.96 16.12 12.40
C LYS A 214 9.53 16.57 11.01
N ASP A 215 8.97 15.64 10.22
CA ASP A 215 8.46 15.95 8.89
C ASP A 215 7.31 16.95 8.98
N PHE A 216 6.38 16.73 9.92
CA PHE A 216 5.23 17.59 10.13
C PHE A 216 5.60 18.99 10.62
N SER A 217 6.57 19.09 11.51
CA SER A 217 7.07 20.38 12.00
C SER A 217 7.68 21.22 10.87
N ASN A 218 8.34 20.58 9.91
CA ASN A 218 8.90 21.27 8.75
C ASN A 218 7.83 21.86 7.82
N ILE A 219 6.63 21.26 7.74
CA ILE A 219 5.50 21.82 6.98
C ILE A 219 5.02 23.12 7.62
N LYS A 220 4.85 23.15 8.93
CA LYS A 220 4.36 24.32 9.67
C LYS A 220 5.31 25.55 9.58
N LEU A 221 6.59 25.30 9.33
CA LEU A 221 7.59 26.37 9.19
C LEU A 221 7.64 26.95 7.75
N SER A 222 7.08 26.24 6.78
CA SER A 222 7.10 26.61 5.35
C SER A 222 5.76 27.13 4.82
N SER A 223 4.74 27.16 5.63
CA SER A 223 3.40 27.72 5.34
C SER A 223 3.24 29.09 5.96
#